data_ac871482aac84c3b4afc8ddc39e0a53e
#
_entry.id   ac871482aac84c3b4afc8ddc39e0a53e
#
_cell.length_a   1.000
_cell.length_b   1.000
_cell.length_c   1.000
_cell.angle_alpha   90.00
_cell.angle_beta   90.00
_cell.angle_gamma   90.00
#
_symmetry.space_group_name_H-M   'P 1'
#
loop_
_entity.id
_entity.type
_entity.pdbx_description
1 polymer ?
#
loop_
_entity_poly.entity_id
_entity_poly.type
_entity_poly.pdbx_seq_one_letter_code
_entity_poly.pdbx_strand_id
1 'polypeptide(L)'
;SAVTIARQEEYSKKMILELTKAVREHQLKYSNYSLPVVRTLEYIISHLSDELKIINLAKQVDMSVSNFCKLFKNETGLTVNEYITTQRCKKAAEFLSQTNFPVQEIGSYVGYDDNNYFVKVFKKVYNTTPTQYRKNQRKK
;
A
#
# COMPACT_ATOMS: atom_id res chain seq x y z
N SER A 1 -42.94 -4.08 -6.33
CA SER A 1 -43.73 -3.89 -5.11
C SER A 1 -43.17 -2.73 -4.29
N ALA A 2 -43.94 -2.16 -3.41
CA ALA A 2 -43.54 -1.08 -2.52
C ALA A 2 -42.38 -1.52 -1.60
N VAL A 3 -42.35 -2.76 -1.17
CA VAL A 3 -41.29 -3.32 -0.31
C VAL A 3 -39.97 -3.39 -1.10
N THR A 4 -40.01 -3.78 -2.38
CA THR A 4 -38.82 -3.84 -3.21
C THR A 4 -38.23 -2.44 -3.46
N ILE A 5 -39.09 -1.45 -3.72
CA ILE A 5 -38.67 -0.05 -3.93
C ILE A 5 -38.02 0.50 -2.65
N ALA A 6 -38.62 0.28 -1.48
CA ALA A 6 -38.08 0.71 -0.19
C ALA A 6 -36.72 0.10 0.10
N ARG A 7 -36.51 -1.19 -0.23
CA ARG A 7 -35.21 -1.85 -0.08
C ARG A 7 -34.15 -1.25 -1.00
N GLN A 8 -34.51 -0.92 -2.24
CA GLN A 8 -33.60 -0.30 -3.19
C GLN A 8 -33.17 1.10 -2.73
N GLU A 9 -34.11 1.90 -2.22
CA GLU A 9 -33.81 3.23 -1.66
C GLU A 9 -32.89 3.14 -0.46
N GLU A 10 -33.14 2.19 0.43
CA GLU A 10 -32.32 1.96 1.61
C GLU A 10 -30.91 1.52 1.22
N TYR A 11 -30.78 0.65 0.22
CA TYR A 11 -29.50 0.20 -0.31
C TYR A 11 -28.70 1.35 -0.93
N SER A 12 -29.37 2.22 -1.69
CA SER A 12 -28.74 3.40 -2.29
C SER A 12 -28.24 4.39 -1.26
N LYS A 13 -29.01 4.63 -0.22
CA LYS A 13 -28.62 5.50 0.90
C LYS A 13 -27.38 4.95 1.62
N LYS A 14 -27.36 3.66 1.88
CA LYS A 14 -26.24 2.97 2.51
C LYS A 14 -24.96 3.07 1.67
N MET A 15 -25.07 2.86 0.34
CA MET A 15 -23.95 3.00 -0.58
C MET A 15 -23.40 4.42 -0.60
N ILE A 16 -24.26 5.43 -0.61
CA ILE A 16 -23.86 6.83 -0.58
C ILE A 16 -23.12 7.16 0.73
N LEU A 17 -23.59 6.68 1.86
CA LEU A 17 -22.95 6.86 3.15
C LEU A 17 -21.55 6.23 3.18
N GLU A 18 -21.41 5.02 2.66
CA GLU A 18 -20.12 4.33 2.58
C GLU A 18 -19.14 5.05 1.66
N LEU A 19 -19.59 5.53 0.50
CA LEU A 19 -18.77 6.32 -0.42
C LEU A 19 -18.33 7.63 0.22
N THR A 20 -19.23 8.34 0.88
CA THR A 20 -18.94 9.60 1.58
C THR A 20 -17.89 9.39 2.67
N LYS A 21 -18.04 8.30 3.42
CA LYS A 21 -17.08 7.93 4.46
C LYS A 21 -15.70 7.63 3.87
N ALA A 22 -15.66 6.86 2.78
CA ALA A 22 -14.41 6.50 2.09
C ALA A 22 -13.70 7.75 1.54
N VAL A 23 -14.44 8.67 0.92
CA VAL A 23 -13.90 9.94 0.42
C VAL A 23 -13.33 10.79 1.56
N ARG A 24 -14.05 10.87 2.68
CA ARG A 24 -13.60 11.62 3.86
C ARG A 24 -12.32 11.02 4.45
N GLU A 25 -12.25 9.71 4.57
CA GLU A 25 -11.05 9.02 5.04
C GLU A 25 -9.86 9.26 4.13
N HIS A 26 -10.07 9.23 2.80
CA HIS A 26 -9.06 9.54 1.81
C HIS A 26 -8.55 10.97 1.95
N GLN A 27 -9.46 11.93 2.07
CA GLN A 27 -9.10 13.34 2.25
C GLN A 27 -8.30 13.58 3.51
N LEU A 28 -8.68 12.96 4.62
CA LEU A 28 -7.97 13.05 5.90
C LEU A 28 -6.57 12.43 5.80
N LYS A 29 -6.46 11.29 5.12
CA LYS A 29 -5.18 10.56 4.97
C LYS A 29 -4.15 11.37 4.19
N TYR A 30 -4.58 12.09 3.15
CA TYR A 30 -3.69 12.79 2.23
C TYR A 30 -3.77 14.32 2.31
N SER A 31 -4.42 14.87 3.34
CA SER A 31 -4.67 16.31 3.45
C SER A 31 -3.40 17.16 3.55
N ASN A 32 -2.29 16.59 4.00
CA ASN A 32 -1.03 17.28 4.21
C ASN A 32 -0.05 17.15 3.03
N TYR A 33 -0.46 16.47 1.97
CA TYR A 33 0.43 16.21 0.84
C TYR A 33 -0.01 16.95 -0.41
N SER A 34 0.99 17.39 -1.19
CA SER A 34 0.73 17.99 -2.50
C SER A 34 0.22 16.94 -3.49
N LEU A 35 -0.44 17.37 -4.55
CA LEU A 35 -1.02 16.47 -5.55
C LEU A 35 0.00 15.51 -6.16
N PRO A 36 1.23 15.93 -6.56
CA PRO A 36 2.22 14.99 -7.07
C PRO A 36 2.54 13.87 -6.08
N VAL A 37 2.65 14.20 -4.80
CA VAL A 37 2.96 13.21 -3.75
C VAL A 37 1.77 12.26 -3.57
N VAL A 38 0.55 12.77 -3.49
CA VAL A 38 -0.67 11.94 -3.38
C VAL A 38 -0.76 10.95 -4.54
N ARG A 39 -0.57 11.42 -5.77
CA ARG A 39 -0.60 10.55 -6.96
C ARG A 39 0.44 9.44 -6.89
N THR A 40 1.64 9.77 -6.42
CA THR A 40 2.72 8.80 -6.28
C THR A 40 2.40 7.76 -5.21
N LEU A 41 1.91 8.19 -4.05
CA LEU A 41 1.53 7.28 -2.96
C LEU A 41 0.46 6.29 -3.42
N GLU A 42 -0.59 6.78 -4.07
CA GLU A 42 -1.67 5.94 -4.59
C GLU A 42 -1.17 4.96 -5.66
N TYR A 43 -0.35 5.44 -6.58
CA TYR A 43 0.21 4.59 -7.64
C TYR A 43 1.06 3.46 -7.06
N ILE A 44 1.94 3.77 -6.12
CA ILE A 44 2.80 2.76 -5.48
C ILE A 44 1.96 1.67 -4.83
N ILE A 45 0.95 2.04 -4.05
CA ILE A 45 0.11 1.09 -3.32
C ILE A 45 -0.63 0.16 -4.29
N SER A 46 -1.10 0.68 -5.42
CA SER A 46 -1.82 -0.14 -6.41
C SER A 46 -0.91 -0.94 -7.34
N HIS A 47 0.40 -0.72 -7.33
CA HIS A 47 1.36 -1.37 -8.24
C HIS A 47 2.54 -2.00 -7.51
N LEU A 48 2.33 -2.49 -6.27
CA LEU A 48 3.41 -3.04 -5.44
C LEU A 48 4.11 -4.23 -6.07
N SER A 49 3.40 -5.04 -6.86
CA SER A 49 3.99 -6.20 -7.54
C SER A 49 4.81 -5.83 -8.77
N ASP A 50 4.69 -4.60 -9.26
CA ASP A 50 5.37 -4.14 -10.47
C ASP A 50 6.77 -3.59 -10.15
N GLU A 51 7.59 -3.46 -11.20
CA GLU A 51 8.85 -2.75 -11.08
C GLU A 51 8.58 -1.26 -10.95
N LEU A 52 9.02 -0.67 -9.83
CA LEU A 52 8.76 0.74 -9.51
C LEU A 52 10.06 1.54 -9.61
N LYS A 53 10.31 2.10 -10.80
CA LYS A 53 11.50 2.93 -11.05
C LYS A 53 11.21 4.41 -10.73
N ILE A 54 12.10 5.03 -10.00
CA ILE A 54 11.97 6.44 -9.59
C ILE A 54 11.82 7.35 -10.80
N ILE A 55 12.58 7.10 -11.88
CA ILE A 55 12.51 7.92 -13.09
C ILE A 55 11.10 7.92 -13.69
N ASN A 56 10.43 6.77 -13.68
CA ASN A 56 9.08 6.66 -14.22
C ASN A 56 8.05 7.32 -13.30
N LEU A 57 8.22 7.19 -11.99
CA LEU A 57 7.35 7.84 -11.02
C LEU A 57 7.43 9.37 -11.13
N ALA A 58 8.64 9.91 -11.29
CA ALA A 58 8.84 11.34 -11.48
C ALA A 58 8.20 11.83 -12.78
N LYS A 59 8.33 11.07 -13.88
CA LYS A 59 7.71 11.41 -15.18
C LYS A 59 6.19 11.48 -15.07
N GLN A 60 5.56 10.61 -14.31
CA GLN A 60 4.11 10.59 -14.15
C GLN A 60 3.55 11.87 -13.54
N VAL A 61 4.37 12.58 -12.79
CA VAL A 61 3.98 13.86 -12.16
C VAL A 61 4.69 15.04 -12.76
N ASP A 62 5.30 14.87 -13.94
CA ASP A 62 5.97 15.93 -14.72
C ASP A 62 7.08 16.65 -13.93
N MET A 63 7.86 15.89 -13.17
CA MET A 63 8.95 16.42 -12.37
C MET A 63 10.29 15.81 -12.73
N SER A 64 11.37 16.55 -12.52
CA SER A 64 12.70 15.98 -12.57
C SER A 64 12.89 15.01 -11.38
N VAL A 65 13.76 14.01 -11.54
CA VAL A 65 14.05 13.04 -10.47
C VAL A 65 14.50 13.77 -9.20
N SER A 66 15.40 14.74 -9.34
CA SER A 66 15.94 15.48 -8.20
C SER A 66 14.84 16.23 -7.42
N ASN A 67 14.01 16.96 -8.12
CA ASN A 67 12.92 17.72 -7.48
C ASN A 67 11.86 16.79 -6.88
N PHE A 68 11.53 15.72 -7.59
CA PHE A 68 10.57 14.72 -7.14
C PHE A 68 11.03 14.07 -5.83
N CYS A 69 12.26 13.60 -5.78
CA CYS A 69 12.81 12.95 -4.58
C CYS A 69 12.83 13.88 -3.37
N LYS A 70 13.23 15.14 -3.58
CA LYS A 70 13.23 16.15 -2.51
C LYS A 70 11.82 16.42 -1.99
N LEU A 71 10.87 16.62 -2.89
CA LEU A 71 9.48 16.88 -2.53
C LEU A 71 8.90 15.70 -1.74
N PHE A 72 9.09 14.49 -2.26
CA PHE A 72 8.56 13.28 -1.63
C PHE A 72 9.11 13.12 -0.20
N LYS A 73 10.42 13.22 -0.04
CA LYS A 73 11.04 13.09 1.29
C LYS A 73 10.65 14.21 2.24
N ASN A 74 10.56 15.45 1.74
CA ASN A 74 10.16 16.58 2.58
C ASN A 74 8.73 16.42 3.11
N GLU A 75 7.81 15.93 2.29
CA GLU A 75 6.41 15.78 2.70
C GLU A 75 6.15 14.51 3.48
N THR A 76 6.76 13.38 3.11
CA THR A 76 6.49 12.08 3.74
C THR A 76 7.47 11.70 4.85
N GLY A 77 8.65 12.32 4.87
CA GLY A 77 9.72 11.94 5.78
C GLY A 77 10.52 10.72 5.33
N LEU A 78 10.13 10.07 4.25
CA LEU A 78 10.76 8.86 3.72
C LEU A 78 11.26 9.08 2.30
N THR A 79 12.34 8.40 1.92
CA THR A 79 12.69 8.32 0.50
C THR A 79 11.63 7.49 -0.23
N VAL A 80 11.57 7.64 -1.55
CA VAL A 80 10.65 6.84 -2.37
C VAL A 80 10.90 5.35 -2.18
N ASN A 81 12.18 4.92 -2.18
CA ASN A 81 12.55 3.52 -1.99
C ASN A 81 12.17 3.00 -0.60
N GLU A 82 12.40 3.80 0.45
CA GLU A 82 11.99 3.44 1.81
C GLU A 82 10.47 3.25 1.90
N TYR A 83 9.72 4.13 1.27
CA TYR A 83 8.26 4.02 1.23
C TYR A 83 7.81 2.76 0.51
N ILE A 84 8.36 2.48 -0.67
CA ILE A 84 8.03 1.27 -1.45
C ILE A 84 8.32 0.02 -0.61
N THR A 85 9.52 -0.05 -0.02
CA THR A 85 9.93 -1.18 0.81
C THR A 85 8.99 -1.39 1.99
N THR A 86 8.65 -0.32 2.69
CA THR A 86 7.74 -0.39 3.85
C THR A 86 6.36 -0.88 3.43
N GLN A 87 5.81 -0.39 2.32
CA GLN A 87 4.50 -0.80 1.83
C GLN A 87 4.48 -2.26 1.37
N ARG A 88 5.53 -2.69 0.67
CA ARG A 88 5.67 -4.10 0.25
C ARG A 88 5.71 -5.04 1.46
N CYS A 89 6.52 -4.70 2.45
CA CYS A 89 6.62 -5.52 3.66
C CYS A 89 5.33 -5.51 4.48
N LYS A 90 4.65 -4.38 4.55
CA LYS A 90 3.35 -4.28 5.22
C LYS A 90 2.31 -5.19 4.56
N LYS A 91 2.27 -5.18 3.23
CA LYS A 91 1.36 -6.06 2.49
C LYS A 91 1.72 -7.53 2.68
N ALA A 92 3.03 -7.85 2.68
CA ALA A 92 3.50 -9.20 2.96
C ALA A 92 3.07 -9.65 4.36
N ALA A 93 3.17 -8.77 5.36
CA ALA A 93 2.75 -9.08 6.74
C ALA A 93 1.26 -9.42 6.81
N GLU A 94 0.42 -8.72 6.05
CA GLU A 94 -1.01 -9.03 5.96
C GLU A 94 -1.23 -10.44 5.40
N PHE A 95 -0.55 -10.81 4.30
CA PHE A 95 -0.64 -12.15 3.72
C PHE A 95 -0.14 -13.22 4.69
N LEU A 96 0.97 -12.95 5.40
CA LEU A 96 1.52 -13.90 6.36
C LEU A 96 0.54 -14.22 7.50
N SER A 97 -0.17 -13.22 7.99
CA SER A 97 -1.11 -13.40 9.10
C SER A 97 -2.48 -13.92 8.65
N GLN A 98 -2.91 -13.61 7.42
CA GLN A 98 -4.26 -13.92 6.96
C GLN A 98 -4.37 -15.12 6.03
N THR A 99 -3.25 -15.63 5.51
CA THR A 99 -3.24 -16.73 4.54
C THR A 99 -2.23 -17.80 4.91
N ASN A 100 -2.32 -18.95 4.23
CA ASN A 100 -1.34 -20.02 4.32
C ASN A 100 -0.41 -20.06 3.10
N PHE A 101 -0.38 -18.97 2.31
CA PHE A 101 0.49 -18.93 1.14
C PHE A 101 1.95 -19.12 1.54
N PRO A 102 2.74 -19.85 0.74
CA PRO A 102 4.18 -20.00 1.00
C PRO A 102 4.88 -18.64 1.02
N VAL A 103 5.88 -18.49 1.87
CA VAL A 103 6.64 -17.24 2.01
C VAL A 103 7.18 -16.75 0.67
N GLN A 104 7.71 -17.67 -0.15
CA GLN A 104 8.25 -17.31 -1.47
C GLN A 104 7.19 -16.71 -2.40
N GLU A 105 5.97 -17.26 -2.38
CA GLU A 105 4.86 -16.72 -3.18
C GLU A 105 4.46 -15.33 -2.68
N ILE A 106 4.41 -15.14 -1.37
CA ILE A 106 4.10 -13.84 -0.77
C ILE A 106 5.11 -12.79 -1.21
N GLY A 107 6.41 -13.12 -1.16
CA GLY A 107 7.46 -12.23 -1.64
C GLY A 107 7.24 -11.80 -3.08
N SER A 108 6.91 -12.76 -3.93
CA SER A 108 6.63 -12.50 -5.36
C SER A 108 5.40 -11.61 -5.54
N TYR A 109 4.33 -11.83 -4.80
CA TYR A 109 3.10 -11.03 -4.86
C TYR A 109 3.36 -9.57 -4.50
N VAL A 110 4.28 -9.29 -3.61
CA VAL A 110 4.58 -7.92 -3.19
C VAL A 110 5.75 -7.29 -3.95
N GLY A 111 6.27 -7.99 -4.98
CA GLY A 111 7.25 -7.42 -5.89
C GLY A 111 8.70 -7.88 -5.69
N TYR A 112 8.93 -8.92 -4.89
CA TYR A 112 10.28 -9.48 -4.67
C TYR A 112 10.39 -10.86 -5.30
N ASP A 113 11.08 -10.95 -6.45
CA ASP A 113 11.29 -12.23 -7.13
C ASP A 113 12.34 -13.10 -6.43
N ASP A 114 13.32 -12.48 -5.77
CA ASP A 114 14.36 -13.18 -5.01
C ASP A 114 13.89 -13.38 -3.57
N ASN A 115 13.65 -14.64 -3.19
CA ASN A 115 13.17 -14.98 -1.85
C ASN A 115 14.18 -14.61 -0.75
N ASN A 116 15.47 -14.80 -0.99
CA ASN A 116 16.51 -14.46 -0.01
C ASN A 116 16.53 -12.95 0.24
N TYR A 117 16.39 -12.16 -0.81
CA TYR A 117 16.32 -10.71 -0.69
C TYR A 117 15.05 -10.28 0.05
N PHE A 118 13.91 -10.88 -0.27
CA PHE A 118 12.65 -10.61 0.42
C PHE A 118 12.77 -10.87 1.94
N VAL A 119 13.30 -12.03 2.32
CA VAL A 119 13.48 -12.38 3.73
C VAL A 119 14.36 -11.34 4.44
N LYS A 120 15.46 -10.95 3.80
CA LYS A 120 16.39 -9.95 4.36
C LYS A 120 15.70 -8.59 4.56
N VAL A 121 14.97 -8.10 3.56
CA VAL A 121 14.28 -6.83 3.62
C VAL A 121 13.15 -6.87 4.66
N PHE A 122 12.37 -7.94 4.70
CA PHE A 122 11.30 -8.11 5.67
C PHE A 122 11.84 -8.08 7.11
N LYS A 123 12.94 -8.80 7.35
CA LYS A 123 13.59 -8.83 8.66
C LYS A 123 14.08 -7.45 9.08
N LYS A 124 14.57 -6.66 8.14
CA LYS A 124 15.01 -5.29 8.42
C LYS A 124 13.85 -4.40 8.86
N VAL A 125 12.67 -4.55 8.26
CA VAL A 125 11.48 -3.75 8.57
C VAL A 125 10.79 -4.23 9.84
N TYR A 126 10.62 -5.54 10.02
CA TYR A 126 9.84 -6.11 11.12
C TYR A 126 10.67 -6.73 12.24
N ASN A 127 12.00 -6.72 12.12
CA ASN A 127 12.94 -7.30 13.11
C ASN A 127 12.76 -8.80 13.32
N THR A 128 12.10 -9.49 12.42
CA THR A 128 11.87 -10.94 12.46
C THR A 128 11.71 -11.48 11.04
N THR A 129 11.99 -12.77 10.85
CA THR A 129 11.79 -13.39 9.53
C THR A 129 10.31 -13.54 9.23
N PRO A 130 9.94 -13.63 7.93
CA PRO A 130 8.54 -13.87 7.57
C PRO A 130 7.94 -15.13 8.24
N THR A 131 8.69 -16.22 8.27
CA THR A 131 8.24 -17.46 8.91
C THR A 131 7.97 -17.27 10.40
N GLN A 132 8.88 -16.60 11.10
CA GLN A 132 8.73 -16.34 12.52
C GLN A 132 7.60 -15.34 12.77
N TYR A 133 7.45 -14.32 11.93
CA TYR A 133 6.35 -13.38 12.01
C TYR A 133 5.00 -14.11 11.93
N ARG A 134 4.85 -15.01 10.98
CA ARG A 134 3.63 -15.83 10.84
C ARG A 134 3.33 -16.62 12.10
N LYS A 135 4.34 -17.29 12.65
CA LYS A 135 4.19 -18.07 13.89
C LYS A 135 3.76 -17.18 15.05
N ASN A 136 4.37 -16.03 15.19
CA ASN A 136 4.05 -15.09 16.27
C ASN A 136 2.61 -14.57 16.17
N GLN A 137 2.13 -14.29 14.97
CA GLN A 137 0.76 -13.83 14.76
C GLN A 137 -0.28 -14.89 15.10
N ARG A 138 0.04 -16.17 14.89
CA ARG A 138 -0.87 -17.28 15.14
C ARG A 138 -0.93 -17.72 16.60
N LYS A 139 0.01 -17.29 17.42
CA LYS A 139 0.01 -17.54 18.87
C LYS A 139 -0.91 -16.59 19.64
N LYS A 140 -1.36 -15.53 19.02
CA LYS A 140 -2.22 -14.52 19.66
C LYS A 140 -3.68 -14.97 19.70
#